data_426b98d81934a4c770df397fab1dd096
#
_entry.id   426b98d81934a4c770df397fab1dd096
#
_cell.length_a   1.000
_cell.length_b   1.000
_cell.length_c   1.000
_cell.angle_alpha   90.00
_cell.angle_beta   90.00
_cell.angle_gamma   90.00
#
_symmetry.space_group_name_H-M   'P 1'
#
loop_
_entity.id
_entity.type
_entity.pdbx_description
1 polymer ?
#
loop_
_entity_poly.entity_id
_entity_poly.type
_entity_poly.pdbx_seq_one_letter_code
_entity_poly.pdbx_strand_id
1 'polypeptide(L)'
;MKINVYNQFSLELKNSWIELEKESDISIFQTFDWNKSWFETIGLKKRTQLNIVLVLRNDKPIIIFPFILKKSFGFKIISFIGDQQSDYLCPLISSSLDIDFKNTWSLVTESLPNHDLIYLEKYTLFRNHANINFASVLNLKEINISHSSSLPKTFEAFNLKLRPKLKSDINRQKRRLSKLGKLEFQIITDSNEFKKLVPEMILQKRKRYKKTNV
;
A
#
# COMPACT_ATOMS: atom_id res chain seq x y z
N MET A 1 20.13 -15.65 -10.03
CA MET A 1 19.35 -14.86 -9.04
C MET A 1 19.88 -15.12 -7.65
N LYS A 2 19.84 -14.13 -6.76
CA LYS A 2 20.22 -14.25 -5.34
C LYS A 2 19.03 -13.80 -4.49
N ILE A 3 18.76 -14.52 -3.41
CA ILE A 3 17.67 -14.23 -2.48
C ILE A 3 18.29 -13.84 -1.14
N ASN A 4 17.90 -12.69 -0.62
CA ASN A 4 18.25 -12.24 0.72
C ASN A 4 16.97 -12.08 1.55
N VAL A 5 16.96 -12.62 2.77
CA VAL A 5 15.83 -12.49 3.70
C VAL A 5 16.21 -11.59 4.86
N TYR A 6 15.39 -10.58 5.13
CA TYR A 6 15.61 -9.63 6.21
C TYR A 6 14.52 -9.76 7.29
N ASN A 7 14.96 -9.82 8.53
CA ASN A 7 14.10 -9.86 9.72
C ASN A 7 14.04 -8.51 10.46
N GLN A 8 14.65 -7.48 9.89
CA GLN A 8 14.67 -6.12 10.40
C GLN A 8 14.83 -5.11 9.26
N PHE A 9 14.41 -3.88 9.49
CA PHE A 9 14.63 -2.76 8.57
C PHE A 9 16.06 -2.22 8.73
N SER A 10 17.02 -2.85 8.03
CA SER A 10 18.43 -2.43 8.01
C SER A 10 18.67 -1.29 7.02
N LEU A 11 19.81 -0.63 7.13
CA LEU A 11 20.23 0.41 6.17
C LEU A 11 20.46 -0.18 4.78
N GLU A 12 21.03 -1.38 4.68
CA GLU A 12 21.22 -2.11 3.42
C GLU A 12 19.89 -2.34 2.71
N LEU A 13 18.90 -2.91 3.42
CA LEU A 13 17.56 -3.12 2.89
C LEU A 13 16.91 -1.80 2.45
N LYS A 14 17.06 -0.74 3.24
CA LYS A 14 16.53 0.58 2.91
C LYS A 14 17.09 1.09 1.58
N ASN A 15 18.40 0.99 1.39
CA ASN A 15 19.05 1.46 0.15
C ASN A 15 18.52 0.70 -1.07
N SER A 16 18.47 -0.64 -1.00
CA SER A 16 17.92 -1.48 -2.07
C SER A 16 16.43 -1.19 -2.34
N TRP A 17 15.66 -0.93 -1.28
CA TRP A 17 14.23 -0.63 -1.41
C TRP A 17 14.00 0.71 -2.10
N ILE A 18 14.69 1.77 -1.67
CA ILE A 18 14.58 3.11 -2.27
C ILE A 18 15.11 3.12 -3.72
N GLU A 19 16.14 2.33 -4.02
CA GLU A 19 16.60 2.15 -5.41
C GLU A 19 15.48 1.58 -6.27
N LEU A 20 14.84 0.50 -5.81
CA LEU A 20 13.77 -0.15 -6.55
C LEU A 20 12.49 0.70 -6.63
N GLU A 21 12.18 1.51 -5.61
CA GLU A 21 11.06 2.47 -5.65
C GLU A 21 11.13 3.43 -6.84
N LYS A 22 12.33 3.87 -7.21
CA LYS A 22 12.54 4.81 -8.33
C LYS A 22 12.26 4.19 -9.69
N GLU A 23 12.38 2.87 -9.78
CA GLU A 23 12.24 2.10 -11.03
C GLU A 23 10.88 1.37 -11.12
N SER A 24 10.02 1.54 -10.13
CA SER A 24 8.76 0.79 -10.00
C SER A 24 7.55 1.72 -10.05
N ASP A 25 6.45 1.23 -10.62
CA ASP A 25 5.14 1.89 -10.49
C ASP A 25 4.46 1.40 -9.21
N ILE A 26 4.52 2.21 -8.16
CA ILE A 26 4.07 1.84 -6.81
C ILE A 26 3.00 2.78 -6.27
N SER A 27 2.25 2.29 -5.29
CA SER A 27 1.47 3.13 -4.41
C SER A 27 2.24 3.43 -3.12
N ILE A 28 1.71 4.31 -2.28
CA ILE A 28 2.28 4.60 -0.96
C ILE A 28 2.46 3.33 -0.10
N PHE A 29 1.59 2.33 -0.28
CA PHE A 29 1.60 1.08 0.50
C PHE A 29 2.80 0.17 0.22
N GLN A 30 3.51 0.38 -0.90
CA GLN A 30 4.74 -0.35 -1.22
C GLN A 30 6.01 0.39 -0.81
N THR A 31 5.92 1.65 -0.31
CA THR A 31 7.10 2.40 0.10
C THR A 31 7.76 1.83 1.35
N PHE A 32 9.08 2.01 1.46
CA PHE A 32 9.84 1.63 2.64
C PHE A 32 9.29 2.26 3.92
N ASP A 33 9.00 3.57 3.86
CA ASP A 33 8.55 4.32 5.03
C ASP A 33 7.18 3.87 5.51
N TRP A 34 6.25 3.52 4.60
CA TRP A 34 4.95 2.95 4.96
C TRP A 34 5.12 1.60 5.66
N ASN A 35 5.85 0.68 5.04
CA ASN A 35 6.04 -0.67 5.57
C ASN A 35 6.74 -0.66 6.93
N LYS A 36 7.80 0.15 7.07
CA LYS A 36 8.50 0.33 8.34
C LYS A 36 7.58 0.92 9.41
N SER A 37 6.88 2.01 9.11
CA SER A 37 5.98 2.68 10.06
C SER A 37 4.86 1.75 10.51
N TRP A 38 4.26 0.98 9.59
CA TRP A 38 3.23 0.01 9.93
C TRP A 38 3.78 -1.06 10.89
N PHE A 39 4.95 -1.61 10.58
CA PHE A 39 5.55 -2.66 11.41
C PHE A 39 5.88 -2.14 12.83
N GLU A 40 6.52 -0.98 12.94
CA GLU A 40 6.89 -0.38 14.22
C GLU A 40 5.69 0.02 15.09
N THR A 41 4.58 0.42 14.49
CA THR A 41 3.39 0.89 15.22
C THR A 41 2.34 -0.19 15.47
N ILE A 42 2.17 -1.13 14.53
CA ILE A 42 1.11 -2.14 14.52
C ILE A 42 1.69 -3.56 14.56
N GLY A 43 2.65 -3.85 13.69
CA GLY A 43 3.22 -5.18 13.54
C GLY A 43 3.82 -5.73 14.83
N LEU A 44 4.62 -4.92 15.53
CA LEU A 44 5.20 -5.28 16.84
C LEU A 44 4.12 -5.56 17.88
N LYS A 45 3.06 -4.75 17.93
CA LYS A 45 1.94 -4.96 18.86
C LYS A 45 1.18 -6.25 18.57
N LYS A 46 1.07 -6.63 17.30
CA LYS A 46 0.47 -7.89 16.84
C LYS A 46 1.43 -9.08 16.96
N ARG A 47 2.65 -8.88 17.44
CA ARG A 47 3.71 -9.91 17.56
C ARG A 47 3.98 -10.61 16.23
N THR A 48 3.95 -9.86 15.11
CA THR A 48 4.35 -10.38 13.82
C THR A 48 5.87 -10.40 13.68
N GLN A 49 6.40 -11.28 12.85
CA GLN A 49 7.83 -11.37 12.55
C GLN A 49 8.08 -10.93 11.11
N LEU A 50 9.07 -10.07 10.91
CA LEU A 50 9.48 -9.68 9.56
C LEU A 50 10.13 -10.83 8.81
N ASN A 51 9.77 -10.94 7.53
CA ASN A 51 10.37 -11.86 6.57
C ASN A 51 10.39 -11.19 5.19
N ILE A 52 11.12 -10.07 5.10
CA ILE A 52 11.20 -9.32 3.85
C ILE A 52 12.18 -10.04 2.92
N VAL A 53 11.69 -10.43 1.75
CA VAL A 53 12.48 -11.13 0.76
C VAL A 53 12.89 -10.19 -0.36
N LEU A 54 14.19 -9.97 -0.50
CA LEU A 54 14.80 -9.20 -1.58
C LEU A 54 15.36 -10.18 -2.63
N VAL A 55 14.91 -10.02 -3.86
CA VAL A 55 15.42 -10.75 -5.03
C VAL A 55 16.37 -9.82 -5.80
N LEU A 56 17.56 -10.34 -6.06
CA LEU A 56 18.62 -9.66 -6.78
C LEU A 56 18.96 -10.41 -8.09
N ARG A 57 19.23 -9.64 -9.15
CA ARG A 57 19.82 -10.12 -10.39
C ARG A 57 21.06 -9.29 -10.70
N ASN A 58 22.24 -9.94 -10.80
CA ASN A 58 23.53 -9.26 -10.98
C ASN A 58 23.74 -8.15 -9.93
N ASP A 59 23.47 -8.48 -8.66
CA ASP A 59 23.52 -7.61 -7.47
C ASP A 59 22.60 -6.39 -7.51
N LYS A 60 21.70 -6.27 -8.48
CA LYS A 60 20.67 -5.22 -8.52
C LYS A 60 19.34 -5.72 -7.94
N PRO A 61 18.65 -4.92 -7.12
CA PRO A 61 17.33 -5.24 -6.62
C PRO A 61 16.31 -5.27 -7.77
N ILE A 62 15.53 -6.36 -7.86
CA ILE A 62 14.52 -6.52 -8.91
C ILE A 62 13.12 -6.78 -8.36
N ILE A 63 13.02 -7.43 -7.19
CA ILE A 63 11.73 -7.61 -6.49
C ILE A 63 11.97 -7.53 -4.98
N ILE A 64 11.03 -6.91 -4.28
CA ILE A 64 10.92 -6.99 -2.82
C ILE A 64 9.53 -7.50 -2.46
N PHE A 65 9.48 -8.59 -1.69
CA PHE A 65 8.27 -9.08 -1.06
C PHE A 65 8.26 -8.66 0.41
N PRO A 66 7.43 -7.69 0.80
CA PRO A 66 7.34 -7.21 2.18
C PRO A 66 6.49 -8.16 3.02
N PHE A 67 7.02 -9.34 3.33
CA PHE A 67 6.29 -10.34 4.10
C PHE A 67 6.47 -10.21 5.61
N ILE A 68 5.44 -10.67 6.31
CA ILE A 68 5.46 -10.97 7.74
C ILE A 68 4.98 -12.40 7.97
N LEU A 69 5.47 -13.02 9.03
CA LEU A 69 4.90 -14.23 9.61
C LEU A 69 4.00 -13.82 10.78
N LYS A 70 2.75 -14.21 10.74
CA LYS A 70 1.79 -14.03 11.84
C LYS A 70 1.20 -15.37 12.28
N LYS A 71 0.76 -15.44 13.54
CA LYS A 71 0.00 -16.58 14.05
C LYS A 71 -1.47 -16.21 14.13
N SER A 72 -2.35 -17.05 13.60
CA SER A 72 -3.79 -16.87 13.65
C SER A 72 -4.47 -18.24 13.76
N PHE A 73 -5.32 -18.43 14.76
CA PHE A 73 -6.02 -19.70 15.03
C PHE A 73 -5.10 -20.94 15.06
N GLY A 74 -3.89 -20.77 15.61
CA GLY A 74 -2.88 -21.85 15.69
C GLY A 74 -2.01 -21.99 14.44
N PHE A 75 -2.38 -21.43 13.31
CA PHE A 75 -1.62 -21.49 12.05
C PHE A 75 -0.56 -20.39 11.94
N LYS A 76 0.56 -20.74 11.32
CA LYS A 76 1.62 -19.82 10.91
C LYS A 76 1.34 -19.34 9.49
N ILE A 77 1.06 -18.08 9.31
CA ILE A 77 0.61 -17.51 8.05
C ILE A 77 1.62 -16.46 7.57
N ILE A 78 2.13 -16.62 6.35
CA ILE A 78 2.85 -15.57 5.63
C ILE A 78 1.82 -14.64 4.97
N SER A 79 1.99 -13.34 5.20
CA SER A 79 1.17 -12.31 4.56
C SER A 79 1.98 -11.06 4.28
N PHE A 80 1.46 -10.12 3.49
CA PHE A 80 2.09 -8.82 3.32
C PHE A 80 2.03 -7.97 4.58
N ILE A 81 3.04 -7.10 4.76
CA ILE A 81 2.98 -5.96 5.69
C ILE A 81 1.81 -5.05 5.27
N GLY A 82 1.07 -4.50 6.24
CA GLY A 82 0.01 -3.52 5.97
C GLY A 82 -1.39 -3.96 6.39
N ASP A 83 -1.71 -5.26 6.28
CA ASP A 83 -2.97 -5.85 6.75
C ASP A 83 -4.21 -4.97 6.40
N GLN A 84 -5.05 -4.64 7.34
CA GLN A 84 -6.27 -3.82 7.11
C GLN A 84 -6.00 -2.33 6.86
N GLN A 85 -4.82 -1.83 7.20
CA GLN A 85 -4.47 -0.41 7.05
C GLN A 85 -3.97 -0.05 5.65
N SER A 86 -3.74 -1.05 4.80
CA SER A 86 -3.34 -0.85 3.41
C SER A 86 -4.46 -1.31 2.48
N ASP A 87 -4.73 -0.54 1.43
CA ASP A 87 -5.77 -0.88 0.46
C ASP A 87 -5.23 -1.74 -0.69
N TYR A 88 -3.93 -1.60 -0.98
CA TYR A 88 -3.25 -2.32 -2.05
C TYR A 88 -1.99 -2.98 -1.52
N LEU A 89 -1.93 -4.29 -1.61
CA LEU A 89 -0.82 -5.09 -1.11
C LEU A 89 -0.23 -5.92 -2.25
N CYS A 90 1.00 -5.59 -2.64
CA CYS A 90 1.73 -6.33 -3.66
C CYS A 90 3.24 -6.19 -3.43
N PRO A 91 4.05 -7.05 -4.05
CA PRO A 91 5.49 -6.86 -4.04
C PRO A 91 5.88 -5.59 -4.79
N LEU A 92 7.04 -5.05 -4.45
CA LEU A 92 7.70 -4.01 -5.21
C LEU A 92 8.49 -4.69 -6.33
N ILE A 93 8.25 -4.29 -7.59
CA ILE A 93 8.82 -4.98 -8.75
C ILE A 93 9.35 -3.95 -9.73
N SER A 94 10.58 -4.15 -10.24
CA SER A 94 11.15 -3.30 -11.29
C SER A 94 10.28 -3.30 -12.55
N SER A 95 10.01 -2.12 -13.10
CA SER A 95 9.16 -1.95 -14.29
C SER A 95 9.76 -2.58 -15.55
N SER A 96 11.08 -2.77 -15.59
CA SER A 96 11.81 -3.38 -16.71
C SER A 96 11.98 -4.90 -16.57
N LEU A 97 11.25 -5.54 -15.63
CA LEU A 97 11.50 -6.91 -15.29
C LEU A 97 10.93 -7.89 -16.31
N ASP A 98 11.80 -8.71 -16.87
CA ASP A 98 11.47 -9.93 -17.63
C ASP A 98 12.08 -11.12 -16.92
N ILE A 99 11.25 -11.95 -16.27
CA ILE A 99 11.68 -13.13 -15.49
C ILE A 99 10.71 -14.29 -15.63
N ASP A 100 11.24 -15.49 -15.46
CA ASP A 100 10.45 -16.65 -15.08
C ASP A 100 9.96 -16.50 -13.63
N PHE A 101 8.76 -15.98 -13.49
CA PHE A 101 8.17 -15.73 -12.17
C PHE A 101 7.92 -17.03 -11.40
N LYS A 102 7.59 -18.13 -12.06
CA LYS A 102 7.34 -19.42 -11.42
C LYS A 102 8.60 -19.93 -10.71
N ASN A 103 9.72 -19.89 -11.38
CA ASN A 103 11.01 -20.28 -10.79
C ASN A 103 11.42 -19.32 -9.66
N THR A 104 11.23 -18.01 -9.87
CA THR A 104 11.51 -17.00 -8.84
C THR A 104 10.64 -17.21 -7.60
N TRP A 105 9.36 -17.52 -7.78
CA TRP A 105 8.43 -17.79 -6.69
C TRP A 105 8.82 -19.02 -5.88
N SER A 106 9.28 -20.10 -6.54
CA SER A 106 9.81 -21.29 -5.84
C SER A 106 10.96 -20.93 -4.92
N LEU A 107 11.95 -20.19 -5.43
CA LEU A 107 13.09 -19.72 -4.63
C LEU A 107 12.67 -18.84 -3.46
N VAL A 108 11.69 -17.95 -3.68
CA VAL A 108 11.14 -17.09 -2.64
C VAL A 108 10.46 -17.92 -1.55
N THR A 109 9.61 -18.86 -1.92
CA THR A 109 8.88 -19.69 -0.95
C THR A 109 9.81 -20.62 -0.16
N GLU A 110 10.85 -21.18 -0.79
CA GLU A 110 11.89 -21.98 -0.15
C GLU A 110 12.71 -21.18 0.88
N SER A 111 12.84 -19.86 0.68
CA SER A 111 13.56 -18.97 1.60
C SER A 111 12.76 -18.56 2.83
N LEU A 112 11.45 -18.81 2.84
CA LEU A 112 10.56 -18.41 3.94
C LEU A 112 10.70 -19.35 5.14
N PRO A 113 10.44 -18.87 6.38
CA PRO A 113 10.43 -19.73 7.56
C PRO A 113 9.28 -20.75 7.47
N ASN A 114 9.34 -21.79 8.32
CA ASN A 114 8.27 -22.78 8.39
C ASN A 114 6.91 -22.13 8.62
N HIS A 115 5.97 -22.35 7.71
CA HIS A 115 4.63 -21.80 7.69
C HIS A 115 3.62 -22.84 7.19
N ASP A 116 2.36 -22.64 7.55
CA ASP A 116 1.25 -23.51 7.15
C ASP A 116 0.53 -22.96 5.91
N LEU A 117 0.55 -21.63 5.71
CA LEU A 117 -0.18 -20.97 4.64
C LEU A 117 0.52 -19.67 4.20
N ILE A 118 0.51 -19.40 2.90
CA ILE A 118 0.78 -18.09 2.33
C ILE A 118 -0.58 -17.48 1.94
N TYR A 119 -0.99 -16.41 2.64
CA TYR A 119 -2.28 -15.75 2.43
C TYR A 119 -2.08 -14.26 2.12
N LEU A 120 -2.27 -13.90 0.85
CA LEU A 120 -1.99 -12.57 0.31
C LEU A 120 -3.31 -11.87 -0.01
N GLU A 121 -3.82 -11.11 0.96
CA GLU A 121 -5.02 -10.30 0.79
C GLU A 121 -4.75 -9.04 -0.02
N LYS A 122 -5.79 -8.46 -0.61
CA LYS A 122 -5.77 -7.18 -1.32
C LYS A 122 -4.69 -7.08 -2.38
N TYR A 123 -4.28 -8.25 -2.89
CA TYR A 123 -3.35 -8.29 -4.00
C TYR A 123 -3.98 -7.58 -5.20
N THR A 124 -3.23 -6.68 -5.77
CA THR A 124 -3.72 -5.89 -6.90
C THR A 124 -2.82 -6.06 -8.10
N LEU A 125 -3.43 -6.29 -9.26
CA LEU A 125 -2.75 -6.40 -10.55
C LEU A 125 -2.51 -5.00 -11.15
N PHE A 126 -2.01 -4.04 -10.35
CA PHE A 126 -1.82 -2.70 -10.85
C PHE A 126 -0.65 -2.59 -11.84
N ARG A 127 -1.00 -1.97 -12.92
CA ARG A 127 -0.24 -1.20 -13.93
C ARG A 127 0.86 -1.95 -14.68
N ASN A 128 2.05 -2.16 -14.16
CA ASN A 128 3.17 -2.62 -14.98
C ASN A 128 3.59 -4.07 -14.74
N HIS A 129 2.81 -4.84 -13.99
CA HIS A 129 3.08 -6.27 -13.76
C HIS A 129 2.42 -7.17 -14.82
N ALA A 130 1.99 -6.62 -15.95
CA ALA A 130 1.35 -7.36 -17.03
C ALA A 130 2.18 -8.56 -17.54
N ASN A 131 3.51 -8.48 -17.39
CA ASN A 131 4.44 -9.55 -17.78
C ASN A 131 4.63 -10.61 -16.69
N ILE A 132 4.09 -10.42 -15.48
CA ILE A 132 4.25 -11.36 -14.37
C ILE A 132 2.94 -12.10 -14.15
N ASN A 133 2.92 -13.37 -14.50
CA ASN A 133 1.75 -14.22 -14.34
C ASN A 133 1.66 -14.79 -12.92
N PHE A 134 1.17 -14.00 -11.96
CA PHE A 134 0.92 -14.48 -10.60
C PHE A 134 -0.10 -15.60 -10.52
N ALA A 135 -1.06 -15.66 -11.46
CA ALA A 135 -2.04 -16.74 -11.51
C ALA A 135 -1.42 -18.09 -11.78
N SER A 136 -0.19 -18.15 -12.33
CA SER A 136 0.53 -19.42 -12.53
C SER A 136 1.02 -20.06 -11.25
N VAL A 137 1.10 -19.31 -10.15
CA VAL A 137 1.67 -19.75 -8.86
C VAL A 137 0.76 -19.50 -7.67
N LEU A 138 -0.24 -18.64 -7.81
CA LEU A 138 -1.19 -18.27 -6.75
C LEU A 138 -2.62 -18.64 -7.18
N ASN A 139 -3.39 -19.18 -6.24
CA ASN A 139 -4.83 -19.34 -6.42
C ASN A 139 -5.53 -18.00 -6.17
N LEU A 140 -5.77 -17.24 -7.25
CA LEU A 140 -6.35 -15.91 -7.17
C LEU A 140 -7.87 -16.00 -7.04
N LYS A 141 -8.41 -15.29 -6.04
CA LYS A 141 -9.86 -15.11 -5.86
C LYS A 141 -10.17 -13.62 -5.84
N GLU A 142 -11.00 -13.16 -6.77
CA GLU A 142 -11.50 -11.80 -6.75
C GLU A 142 -12.47 -11.62 -5.57
N ILE A 143 -12.17 -10.64 -4.71
CA ILE A 143 -12.98 -10.33 -3.52
C ILE A 143 -13.57 -8.93 -3.60
N ASN A 144 -12.78 -7.96 -4.11
CA ASN A 144 -13.16 -6.56 -4.19
C ASN A 144 -12.76 -5.96 -5.53
N ILE A 145 -13.51 -4.93 -5.95
CA ILE A 145 -13.23 -4.16 -7.15
C ILE A 145 -12.68 -2.80 -6.75
N SER A 146 -11.57 -2.40 -7.36
CA SER A 146 -11.02 -1.06 -7.27
C SER A 146 -11.61 -0.18 -8.38
N HIS A 147 -12.04 1.02 -8.02
CA HIS A 147 -12.56 1.99 -8.98
C HIS A 147 -11.52 3.06 -9.27
N SER A 148 -11.21 3.28 -10.54
CA SER A 148 -10.33 4.34 -10.98
C SER A 148 -10.97 5.17 -12.10
N SER A 149 -10.51 6.41 -12.25
CA SER A 149 -10.97 7.29 -13.33
C SER A 149 -9.80 8.12 -13.83
N SER A 150 -9.69 8.23 -15.15
CA SER A 150 -8.74 9.14 -15.77
C SER A 150 -9.15 10.58 -15.52
N LEU A 151 -8.27 11.37 -14.94
CA LEU A 151 -8.50 12.80 -14.76
C LEU A 151 -8.23 13.53 -16.09
N PRO A 152 -9.14 14.40 -16.53
CA PRO A 152 -8.89 15.30 -17.66
C PRO A 152 -7.73 16.26 -17.38
N LYS A 153 -7.16 16.83 -18.42
CA LYS A 153 -6.03 17.76 -18.32
C LYS A 153 -6.37 19.08 -17.59
N THR A 154 -7.65 19.50 -17.63
CA THR A 154 -8.08 20.74 -16.99
C THR A 154 -9.25 20.50 -16.03
N PHE A 155 -9.39 21.39 -15.04
CA PHE A 155 -10.50 21.36 -14.09
C PHE A 155 -11.86 21.60 -14.78
N GLU A 156 -11.91 22.44 -15.80
CA GLU A 156 -13.12 22.73 -16.58
C GLU A 156 -13.62 21.47 -17.28
N ALA A 157 -12.71 20.75 -17.94
CA ALA A 157 -13.02 19.47 -18.60
C ALA A 157 -13.46 18.39 -17.56
N PHE A 158 -12.86 18.37 -16.38
CA PHE A 158 -13.31 17.52 -15.28
C PHE A 158 -14.72 17.91 -14.81
N ASN A 159 -14.95 19.20 -14.60
CA ASN A 159 -16.23 19.73 -14.13
C ASN A 159 -17.37 19.44 -15.13
N LEU A 160 -17.09 19.49 -16.44
CA LEU A 160 -18.09 19.12 -17.45
C LEU A 160 -18.53 17.66 -17.38
N LYS A 161 -17.67 16.75 -16.97
CA LYS A 161 -17.98 15.33 -16.80
C LYS A 161 -18.79 15.01 -15.54
N LEU A 162 -18.84 15.92 -14.57
CA LEU A 162 -19.60 15.70 -13.33
C LEU A 162 -21.10 15.70 -13.59
N ARG A 163 -21.80 14.74 -12.99
CA ARG A 163 -23.28 14.67 -13.05
C ARG A 163 -23.89 15.96 -12.47
N PRO A 164 -24.96 16.52 -13.08
CA PRO A 164 -25.61 17.74 -12.61
C PRO A 164 -26.01 17.71 -11.12
N LYS A 165 -26.54 16.58 -10.66
CA LYS A 165 -26.89 16.37 -9.25
C LYS A 165 -25.68 16.54 -8.33
N LEU A 166 -24.52 15.97 -8.69
CA LEU A 166 -23.29 16.09 -7.89
C LEU A 166 -22.83 17.54 -7.81
N LYS A 167 -22.87 18.27 -8.93
CA LYS A 167 -22.55 19.73 -8.96
C LYS A 167 -23.48 20.53 -8.05
N SER A 168 -24.79 20.27 -8.10
CA SER A 168 -25.77 20.91 -7.23
C SER A 168 -25.49 20.63 -5.75
N ASP A 169 -25.19 19.38 -5.40
CA ASP A 169 -24.85 18.98 -4.03
C ASP A 169 -23.57 19.63 -3.53
N ILE A 170 -22.51 19.68 -4.34
CA ILE A 170 -21.26 20.37 -4.03
C ILE A 170 -21.54 21.85 -3.74
N ASN A 171 -22.27 22.54 -4.62
CA ASN A 171 -22.59 23.95 -4.48
C ASN A 171 -23.47 24.23 -3.24
N ARG A 172 -24.40 23.33 -2.92
CA ARG A 172 -25.21 23.41 -1.71
C ARG A 172 -24.35 23.27 -0.45
N GLN A 173 -23.44 22.29 -0.40
CA GLN A 173 -22.54 22.10 0.73
C GLN A 173 -21.59 23.30 0.91
N LYS A 174 -21.00 23.78 -0.18
CA LYS A 174 -20.14 24.97 -0.17
C LYS A 174 -20.85 26.17 0.42
N ARG A 175 -22.10 26.47 -0.03
CA ARG A 175 -22.93 27.57 0.52
C ARG A 175 -23.23 27.38 2.02
N ARG A 176 -23.49 26.14 2.47
CA ARG A 176 -23.72 25.84 3.90
C ARG A 176 -22.49 26.13 4.74
N LEU A 177 -21.31 25.66 4.29
CA LEU A 177 -20.04 25.88 4.98
C LEU A 177 -19.68 27.37 5.02
N SER A 178 -19.88 28.12 3.92
CA SER A 178 -19.59 29.55 3.85
C SER A 178 -20.44 30.39 4.82
N LYS A 179 -21.60 29.88 5.28
CA LYS A 179 -22.39 30.53 6.33
C LYS A 179 -21.79 30.41 7.73
N LEU A 180 -20.89 29.46 7.94
CA LEU A 180 -20.22 29.24 9.22
C LEU A 180 -18.92 30.02 9.35
N GLY A 181 -18.41 30.61 8.27
CA GLY A 181 -17.18 31.37 8.23
C GLY A 181 -16.53 31.37 6.84
N LYS A 182 -15.32 31.93 6.76
CA LYS A 182 -14.52 31.94 5.55
C LYS A 182 -14.11 30.50 5.20
N LEU A 183 -14.41 30.07 3.98
CA LEU A 183 -14.05 28.75 3.48
C LEU A 183 -12.80 28.85 2.61
N GLU A 184 -11.72 28.24 3.05
CA GLU A 184 -10.46 28.13 2.33
C GLU A 184 -10.07 26.68 2.13
N PHE A 185 -9.46 26.38 1.00
CA PHE A 185 -8.82 25.10 0.72
C PHE A 185 -7.30 25.31 0.69
N GLN A 186 -6.60 24.59 1.55
CA GLN A 186 -5.14 24.68 1.65
C GLN A 186 -4.52 23.31 1.49
N ILE A 187 -3.43 23.22 0.74
CA ILE A 187 -2.58 22.04 0.66
C ILE A 187 -1.43 22.27 1.64
N ILE A 188 -1.37 21.44 2.68
CA ILE A 188 -0.36 21.54 3.71
C ILE A 188 0.90 20.81 3.22
N THR A 189 1.98 21.58 3.04
CA THR A 189 3.31 21.07 2.65
C THR A 189 4.34 21.19 3.77
N ASP A 190 4.09 22.05 4.76
CA ASP A 190 4.97 22.22 5.92
C ASP A 190 4.77 21.11 6.96
N SER A 191 5.88 20.47 7.34
CA SER A 191 5.88 19.34 8.29
C SER A 191 5.41 19.71 9.70
N ASN A 192 5.67 20.94 10.16
CA ASN A 192 5.29 21.38 11.50
C ASN A 192 3.80 21.73 11.54
N GLU A 193 3.29 22.33 10.49
CA GLU A 193 1.85 22.58 10.32
C GLU A 193 1.09 21.25 10.24
N PHE A 194 1.59 20.29 9.45
CA PHE A 194 1.01 18.94 9.37
C PHE A 194 0.92 18.27 10.74
N LYS A 195 2.00 18.32 11.55
CA LYS A 195 2.02 17.75 12.91
C LYS A 195 0.99 18.38 13.85
N LYS A 196 0.64 19.64 13.66
CA LYS A 196 -0.40 20.34 14.43
C LYS A 196 -1.81 19.95 13.98
N LEU A 197 -2.04 19.80 12.67
CA LEU A 197 -3.36 19.58 12.11
C LEU A 197 -3.84 18.13 12.18
N VAL A 198 -2.93 17.16 12.11
CA VAL A 198 -3.29 15.73 12.20
C VAL A 198 -4.03 15.36 13.48
N PRO A 199 -3.61 15.78 14.69
CA PRO A 199 -4.36 15.52 15.92
C PRO A 199 -5.77 16.10 15.89
N GLU A 200 -5.96 17.30 15.34
CA GLU A 200 -7.27 17.93 15.19
C GLU A 200 -8.19 17.15 14.24
N MET A 201 -7.66 16.72 13.10
CA MET A 201 -8.37 15.86 12.16
C MET A 201 -8.82 14.54 12.82
N ILE A 202 -7.93 13.90 13.58
CA ILE A 202 -8.23 12.66 14.32
C ILE A 202 -9.32 12.92 15.35
N LEU A 203 -9.24 14.04 16.10
CA LEU A 203 -10.23 14.40 17.10
C LEU A 203 -11.64 14.62 16.47
N GLN A 204 -11.69 15.31 15.34
CA GLN A 204 -12.94 15.52 14.59
C GLN A 204 -13.54 14.20 14.11
N LYS A 205 -12.69 13.30 13.59
CA LYS A 205 -13.11 11.98 13.13
C LYS A 205 -13.65 11.12 14.29
N ARG A 206 -12.98 11.13 15.44
CA ARG A 206 -13.44 10.42 16.65
C ARG A 206 -14.78 10.97 17.16
N LYS A 207 -14.98 12.30 17.17
CA LYS A 207 -16.26 12.92 17.55
C LYS A 207 -17.38 12.47 16.60
N ARG A 208 -17.10 12.42 15.29
CA ARG A 208 -18.06 11.92 14.30
C ARG A 208 -18.44 10.46 14.55
N TYR A 209 -17.48 9.58 14.74
CA TYR A 209 -17.73 8.16 14.97
C TYR A 209 -18.57 7.92 16.23
N LYS A 210 -18.28 8.62 17.34
CA LYS A 210 -19.11 8.57 18.53
C LYS A 210 -20.56 9.02 18.27
N LYS A 211 -20.77 10.01 17.38
CA LYS A 211 -22.10 10.53 17.05
C LYS A 211 -22.88 9.59 16.13
N THR A 212 -22.21 8.81 15.30
CA THR A 212 -22.81 7.91 14.30
C THR A 212 -22.85 6.44 14.73
N ASN A 213 -22.36 6.12 15.95
CA ASN A 213 -22.24 4.74 16.48
C ASN A 213 -21.43 3.81 15.55
N VAL A 214 -20.39 4.35 14.90
CA VAL A 214 -19.46 3.61 14.06
C VAL A 214 -18.12 3.47 14.78
#